data_7b8590f06c236b1b2994feaacc5c3d6a
#
_entry.id   7b8590f06c236b1b2994feaacc5c3d6a
#
_cell.length_a   1.000
_cell.length_b   1.000
_cell.length_c   1.000
_cell.angle_alpha   90.00
_cell.angle_beta   90.00
_cell.angle_gamma   90.00
#
_symmetry.space_group_name_H-M   'P 1'
#
loop_
_entity.id
_entity.type
_entity.pdbx_description
1 polymer ?
#
loop_
_entity_poly.entity_id
_entity_poly.type
_entity_poly.pdbx_seq_one_letter_code
_entity_poly.pdbx_strand_id
1 'polypeptide(L)'
;MLRRWPGATAAALITLVTLGLIAIDLTDAAARRWWADRAFATDVVAGILVLLITVLVVDQVVRVRQLKDRARATAAQAAILMVQAARAKQNVSAAMNGSGDQDAALDEVRTYMTILSISTPVLIDARVSRTFLEQAQRLAVELARGLAPGVKASGEISTASDARLEDSFQRLRSAAAPLLGLLTAEQQSAAGRGESQ
;
A
#
# COMPACT_ATOMS: atom_id res chain seq x y z
N MET A 1 7.64 19.87 -3.91
CA MET A 1 8.63 18.98 -4.57
C MET A 1 7.90 18.24 -5.68
N LEU A 2 8.06 18.67 -6.93
CA LEU A 2 7.49 18.02 -8.11
C LEU A 2 8.15 16.65 -8.31
N ARG A 3 7.46 15.62 -7.92
CA ARG A 3 7.86 14.23 -8.18
C ARG A 3 7.78 14.03 -9.70
N ARG A 4 8.91 14.17 -10.36
CA ARG A 4 9.09 13.97 -11.81
C ARG A 4 8.48 12.60 -12.17
N TRP A 5 7.39 12.62 -12.91
CA TRP A 5 6.79 11.46 -13.52
C TRP A 5 7.58 11.14 -14.79
N PRO A 6 8.47 10.16 -14.79
CA PRO A 6 9.28 9.86 -15.97
C PRO A 6 8.41 9.49 -17.19
N GLY A 7 7.21 8.94 -16.96
CA GLY A 7 6.25 8.66 -18.03
C GLY A 7 5.59 9.89 -18.63
N ALA A 8 5.31 10.93 -17.83
CA ALA A 8 4.72 12.16 -18.35
C ALA A 8 5.70 12.96 -19.21
N THR A 9 6.98 12.98 -18.82
CA THR A 9 8.02 13.64 -19.60
C THR A 9 8.31 12.91 -20.92
N ALA A 10 8.32 11.57 -20.91
CA ALA A 10 8.47 10.76 -22.11
C ALA A 10 7.27 10.93 -23.05
N ALA A 11 6.04 10.91 -22.55
CA ALA A 11 4.84 11.15 -23.34
C ALA A 11 4.82 12.54 -23.94
N ALA A 12 5.16 13.57 -23.16
CA ALA A 12 5.26 14.96 -23.64
C ALA A 12 6.32 15.11 -24.75
N LEU A 13 7.47 14.45 -24.61
CA LEU A 13 8.55 14.49 -25.57
C LEU A 13 8.15 13.79 -26.89
N ILE A 14 7.49 12.65 -26.83
CA ILE A 14 6.97 11.94 -28.00
C ILE A 14 5.91 12.77 -28.70
N THR A 15 4.97 13.36 -27.95
CA THR A 15 3.94 14.24 -28.53
C THR A 15 4.57 15.45 -29.21
N LEU A 16 5.58 16.04 -28.63
CA LEU A 16 6.28 17.21 -29.18
C LEU A 16 7.07 16.85 -30.45
N VAL A 17 7.74 15.69 -30.47
CA VAL A 17 8.43 15.17 -31.65
C VAL A 17 7.43 14.87 -32.77
N THR A 18 6.30 14.20 -32.45
CA THR A 18 5.27 13.88 -33.45
C THR A 18 4.64 15.15 -34.03
N LEU A 19 4.30 16.14 -33.20
CA LEU A 19 3.79 17.43 -33.66
C LEU A 19 4.82 18.17 -34.51
N GLY A 20 6.10 18.13 -34.14
CA GLY A 20 7.20 18.72 -34.91
C GLY A 20 7.33 18.09 -36.29
N LEU A 21 7.27 16.76 -36.40
CA LEU A 21 7.31 16.05 -37.69
C LEU A 21 6.10 16.38 -38.56
N ILE A 22 4.89 16.46 -38.00
CA ILE A 22 3.68 16.85 -38.71
C ILE A 22 3.79 18.31 -39.19
N ALA A 23 4.31 19.22 -38.38
CA ALA A 23 4.49 20.60 -38.75
C ALA A 23 5.50 20.78 -39.90
N ILE A 24 6.59 20.03 -39.90
CA ILE A 24 7.58 20.03 -40.98
C ILE A 24 6.96 19.49 -42.29
N ASP A 25 6.18 18.39 -42.18
CA ASP A 25 5.52 17.79 -43.35
C ASP A 25 4.46 18.73 -43.98
N LEU A 26 3.78 19.55 -43.16
CA LEU A 26 2.79 20.52 -43.64
C LEU A 26 3.42 21.76 -44.25
N THR A 27 4.59 22.19 -43.79
CA THR A 27 5.20 23.48 -44.17
C THR A 27 6.23 23.36 -45.29
N ASP A 28 6.91 22.22 -45.43
CA ASP A 28 8.01 22.04 -46.39
C ASP A 28 7.65 21.06 -47.53
N ALA A 29 7.51 21.61 -48.75
CA ALA A 29 7.24 20.82 -49.94
C ALA A 29 8.43 19.88 -50.34
N ALA A 30 9.65 20.23 -49.94
CA ALA A 30 10.82 19.38 -50.18
C ALA A 30 10.82 18.19 -49.24
N ALA A 31 10.42 18.37 -47.97
CA ALA A 31 10.24 17.29 -47.00
C ALA A 31 9.18 16.30 -47.49
N ARG A 32 8.03 16.78 -48.01
CA ARG A 32 6.98 15.88 -48.56
C ARG A 32 7.45 15.05 -49.73
N ARG A 33 8.23 15.60 -50.64
CA ARG A 33 8.81 14.85 -51.79
C ARG A 33 9.82 13.81 -51.30
N TRP A 34 10.65 14.18 -50.32
CA TRP A 34 11.65 13.29 -49.76
C TRP A 34 11.00 12.07 -49.05
N TRP A 35 9.88 12.29 -48.34
CA TRP A 35 9.11 11.21 -47.71
C TRP A 35 8.39 10.34 -48.74
N ALA A 36 7.80 10.94 -49.79
CA ALA A 36 7.10 10.21 -50.83
C ALA A 36 8.05 9.29 -51.64
N ASP A 37 9.28 9.74 -51.89
CA ASP A 37 10.30 8.92 -52.59
C ASP A 37 10.85 7.78 -51.72
N ARG A 38 10.58 7.77 -50.41
CA ARG A 38 11.07 6.79 -49.46
C ARG A 38 9.94 6.20 -48.61
N ALA A 39 8.86 5.81 -49.24
CA ALA A 39 7.66 5.26 -48.58
C ALA A 39 8.00 4.15 -47.56
N PHE A 40 8.94 3.25 -47.91
CA PHE A 40 9.40 2.18 -47.02
C PHE A 40 10.02 2.72 -45.71
N ALA A 41 10.84 3.77 -45.79
CA ALA A 41 11.44 4.37 -44.61
C ALA A 41 10.37 5.05 -43.69
N THR A 42 9.36 5.64 -44.30
CA THR A 42 8.23 6.26 -43.60
C THR A 42 7.43 5.20 -42.84
N ASP A 43 7.13 4.08 -43.46
CA ASP A 43 6.40 2.96 -42.85
C ASP A 43 7.17 2.36 -41.66
N VAL A 44 8.49 2.20 -41.80
CA VAL A 44 9.35 1.70 -40.73
C VAL A 44 9.36 2.68 -39.55
N VAL A 45 9.54 3.98 -39.79
CA VAL A 45 9.54 5.00 -38.75
C VAL A 45 8.16 5.07 -38.06
N ALA A 46 7.08 5.05 -38.82
CA ALA A 46 5.73 5.01 -38.25
C ALA A 46 5.50 3.75 -37.40
N GLY A 47 5.93 2.58 -37.89
CA GLY A 47 5.85 1.34 -37.14
C GLY A 47 6.62 1.37 -35.82
N ILE A 48 7.85 1.89 -35.82
CA ILE A 48 8.66 2.04 -34.60
C ILE A 48 7.96 3.02 -33.62
N LEU A 49 7.37 4.10 -34.10
CA LEU A 49 6.72 5.10 -33.29
C LEU A 49 5.45 4.54 -32.63
N VAL A 50 4.65 3.78 -33.37
CA VAL A 50 3.47 3.09 -32.86
C VAL A 50 3.87 2.06 -31.79
N LEU A 51 4.92 1.29 -32.03
CA LEU A 51 5.43 0.31 -31.10
C LEU A 51 5.93 0.96 -29.80
N LEU A 52 6.66 2.07 -29.90
CA LEU A 52 7.13 2.86 -28.77
C LEU A 52 5.97 3.40 -27.92
N ILE A 53 4.96 3.97 -28.57
CA ILE A 53 3.75 4.48 -27.87
C ILE A 53 3.04 3.32 -27.19
N THR A 54 2.87 2.20 -27.86
CA THR A 54 2.20 1.02 -27.30
C THR A 54 2.93 0.50 -26.07
N VAL A 55 4.26 0.36 -26.13
CA VAL A 55 5.08 -0.08 -24.99
C VAL A 55 4.96 0.90 -23.81
N LEU A 56 5.02 2.21 -24.08
CA LEU A 56 4.88 3.22 -23.02
C LEU A 56 3.49 3.20 -22.35
N VAL A 57 2.43 3.07 -23.15
CA VAL A 57 1.06 3.00 -22.62
C VAL A 57 0.87 1.72 -21.79
N VAL A 58 1.34 0.58 -22.28
CA VAL A 58 1.26 -0.70 -21.58
C VAL A 58 2.05 -0.64 -20.27
N ASP A 59 3.30 -0.14 -20.29
CA ASP A 59 4.12 0.01 -19.08
C ASP A 59 3.43 0.92 -18.05
N GLN A 60 2.85 2.03 -18.50
CA GLN A 60 2.09 2.94 -17.63
C GLN A 60 0.88 2.26 -16.98
N VAL A 61 0.10 1.51 -17.77
CA VAL A 61 -1.08 0.78 -17.25
C VAL A 61 -0.66 -0.31 -16.27
N VAL A 62 0.39 -1.06 -16.60
CA VAL A 62 0.92 -2.12 -15.72
C VAL A 62 1.42 -1.53 -14.40
N ARG A 63 2.18 -0.44 -14.44
CA ARG A 63 2.66 0.24 -13.22
C ARG A 63 1.52 0.73 -12.33
N VAL A 64 0.48 1.34 -12.93
CA VAL A 64 -0.68 1.81 -12.16
C VAL A 64 -1.42 0.64 -11.51
N ARG A 65 -1.60 -0.46 -12.21
CA ARG A 65 -2.21 -1.69 -11.66
C ARG A 65 -1.37 -2.25 -10.51
N GLN A 66 -0.08 -2.41 -10.71
CA GLN A 66 0.83 -2.92 -9.67
C GLN A 66 0.82 -2.05 -8.41
N LEU A 67 0.76 -0.72 -8.55
CA LEU A 67 0.66 0.17 -7.39
C LEU A 67 -0.64 -0.02 -6.62
N LYS A 68 -1.77 -0.22 -7.32
CA LYS A 68 -3.07 -0.51 -6.70
C LYS A 68 -3.07 -1.86 -6.00
N ASP A 69 -2.54 -2.89 -6.64
CA ASP A 69 -2.50 -4.24 -6.07
C ASP A 69 -1.60 -4.29 -4.81
N ARG A 70 -0.47 -3.60 -4.83
CA ARG A 70 0.38 -3.44 -3.64
C ARG A 70 -0.33 -2.69 -2.52
N ALA A 71 -1.03 -1.59 -2.83
CA ALA A 71 -1.80 -0.85 -1.83
C ALA A 71 -2.90 -1.72 -1.19
N ARG A 72 -3.60 -2.53 -2.00
CA ARG A 72 -4.59 -3.50 -1.51
C ARG A 72 -3.98 -4.56 -0.61
N ALA A 73 -2.87 -5.16 -1.03
CA ALA A 73 -2.16 -6.15 -0.23
C ALA A 73 -1.73 -5.58 1.12
N THR A 74 -1.17 -4.37 1.12
CA THR A 74 -0.76 -3.66 2.35
C THR A 74 -1.95 -3.39 3.26
N ALA A 75 -3.08 -2.92 2.71
CA ALA A 75 -4.28 -2.63 3.48
C ALA A 75 -4.93 -3.92 4.03
N ALA A 76 -4.95 -5.01 3.27
CA ALA A 76 -5.43 -6.32 3.73
C ALA A 76 -4.57 -6.86 4.88
N GLN A 77 -3.24 -6.78 4.78
CA GLN A 77 -2.34 -7.19 5.85
C GLN A 77 -2.51 -6.33 7.11
N ALA A 78 -2.69 -5.03 6.96
CA ALA A 78 -2.99 -4.14 8.08
C ALA A 78 -4.32 -4.51 8.76
N ALA A 79 -5.36 -4.86 7.99
CA ALA A 79 -6.64 -5.30 8.54
C ALA A 79 -6.52 -6.60 9.34
N ILE A 80 -5.80 -7.59 8.81
CA ILE A 80 -5.54 -8.86 9.51
C ILE A 80 -4.79 -8.60 10.82
N LEU A 81 -3.72 -7.81 10.79
CA LEU A 81 -2.97 -7.45 11.98
C LEU A 81 -3.82 -6.72 13.03
N MET A 82 -4.72 -5.82 12.60
CA MET A 82 -5.63 -5.12 13.50
C MET A 82 -6.60 -6.06 14.20
N VAL A 83 -7.15 -7.04 13.49
CA VAL A 83 -8.05 -8.05 14.08
C VAL A 83 -7.29 -8.90 15.12
N GLN A 84 -6.09 -9.35 14.79
CA GLN A 84 -5.27 -10.13 15.70
C GLN A 84 -4.78 -9.32 16.90
N ALA A 85 -4.40 -8.06 16.69
CA ALA A 85 -4.06 -7.14 17.77
C ALA A 85 -5.22 -6.94 18.76
N ALA A 86 -6.45 -6.81 18.25
CA ALA A 86 -7.63 -6.67 19.09
C ALA A 86 -7.90 -7.91 19.94
N ARG A 87 -7.77 -9.10 19.34
CA ARG A 87 -7.92 -10.40 20.05
C ARG A 87 -6.84 -10.58 21.11
N ALA A 88 -5.56 -10.39 20.73
CA ALA A 88 -4.45 -10.51 21.68
C ALA A 88 -4.60 -9.53 22.85
N LYS A 89 -4.97 -8.27 22.57
CA LYS A 89 -5.25 -7.28 23.63
C LYS A 89 -6.36 -7.76 24.56
N GLN A 90 -7.49 -8.21 24.02
CA GLN A 90 -8.64 -8.64 24.81
C GLN A 90 -8.27 -9.82 25.74
N ASN A 91 -7.55 -10.83 25.23
CA ASN A 91 -7.15 -11.99 26.00
C ASN A 91 -6.11 -11.64 27.07
N VAL A 92 -5.13 -10.76 26.74
CA VAL A 92 -4.13 -10.30 27.73
C VAL A 92 -4.80 -9.47 28.82
N SER A 93 -5.70 -8.53 28.49
CA SER A 93 -6.44 -7.74 29.46
C SER A 93 -7.30 -8.64 30.39
N ALA A 94 -7.98 -9.65 29.84
CA ALA A 94 -8.73 -10.63 30.62
C ALA A 94 -7.83 -11.45 31.56
N ALA A 95 -6.67 -11.90 31.08
CA ALA A 95 -5.70 -12.65 31.90
C ALA A 95 -5.10 -11.78 33.01
N MET A 96 -4.79 -10.50 32.74
CA MET A 96 -4.31 -9.54 33.73
C MET A 96 -5.34 -9.29 34.85
N ASN A 97 -6.62 -9.22 34.47
CA ASN A 97 -7.73 -9.01 35.42
C ASN A 97 -8.19 -10.31 36.13
N GLY A 98 -7.52 -11.42 35.87
CA GLY A 98 -7.82 -12.72 36.50
C GLY A 98 -9.09 -13.41 36.00
N SER A 99 -9.73 -12.86 34.95
CA SER A 99 -10.94 -13.42 34.35
C SER A 99 -10.66 -14.29 33.11
N GLY A 100 -9.43 -14.33 32.62
CA GLY A 100 -9.00 -15.05 31.43
C GLY A 100 -7.97 -16.12 31.69
N ASP A 101 -7.84 -17.06 30.71
CA ASP A 101 -6.81 -18.08 30.70
C ASP A 101 -5.48 -17.48 30.22
N GLN A 102 -4.41 -17.68 31.00
CA GLN A 102 -3.08 -17.15 30.69
C GLN A 102 -2.44 -17.88 29.51
N ASP A 103 -2.67 -19.17 29.36
CA ASP A 103 -2.11 -19.97 28.28
C ASP A 103 -2.76 -19.58 26.95
N ALA A 104 -4.07 -19.35 26.93
CA ALA A 104 -4.79 -18.81 25.77
C ALA A 104 -4.30 -17.42 25.39
N ALA A 105 -4.04 -16.55 26.36
CA ALA A 105 -3.50 -15.22 26.11
C ALA A 105 -2.06 -15.29 25.52
N LEU A 106 -1.21 -16.17 26.01
CA LEU A 106 0.14 -16.41 25.48
C LEU A 106 0.10 -16.90 24.03
N ASP A 107 -0.81 -17.81 23.71
CA ASP A 107 -0.97 -18.38 22.38
C ASP A 107 -1.44 -17.32 21.37
N GLU A 108 -2.35 -16.44 21.79
CA GLU A 108 -2.81 -15.32 20.94
C GLU A 108 -1.70 -14.29 20.70
N VAL A 109 -0.87 -13.99 21.72
CA VAL A 109 0.29 -13.11 21.54
C VAL A 109 1.32 -13.72 20.60
N ARG A 110 1.58 -15.01 20.69
CA ARG A 110 2.45 -15.73 19.73
C ARG A 110 1.90 -15.67 18.32
N THR A 111 0.61 -15.89 18.16
CA THR A 111 -0.09 -15.79 16.88
C THR A 111 0.05 -14.38 16.30
N TYR A 112 -0.19 -13.34 17.10
CA TYR A 112 0.01 -11.96 16.69
C TYR A 112 1.44 -11.66 16.24
N MET A 113 2.45 -12.10 17.01
CA MET A 113 3.86 -11.91 16.65
C MET A 113 4.24 -12.67 15.37
N THR A 114 3.70 -13.85 15.15
CA THR A 114 3.92 -14.65 13.94
C THR A 114 3.34 -13.92 12.72
N ILE A 115 2.09 -13.46 12.81
CA ILE A 115 1.46 -12.71 11.74
C ILE A 115 2.20 -11.38 11.46
N LEU A 116 2.64 -10.69 12.51
CA LEU A 116 3.44 -9.47 12.38
C LEU A 116 4.75 -9.74 11.62
N SER A 117 5.45 -10.83 11.94
CA SER A 117 6.71 -11.19 11.25
C SER A 117 6.48 -11.53 9.77
N ILE A 118 5.41 -12.25 9.44
CA ILE A 118 5.04 -12.61 8.05
C ILE A 118 4.60 -11.37 7.26
N SER A 119 3.90 -10.43 7.92
CA SER A 119 3.40 -9.21 7.29
C SER A 119 4.47 -8.13 7.11
N THR A 120 5.53 -8.18 7.89
CA THR A 120 6.60 -7.17 7.89
C THR A 120 7.20 -6.92 6.51
N PRO A 121 7.56 -7.93 5.68
CA PRO A 121 8.13 -7.70 4.35
C PRO A 121 7.17 -6.93 3.41
N VAL A 122 5.88 -7.22 3.49
CA VAL A 122 4.85 -6.54 2.68
C VAL A 122 4.64 -5.10 3.14
N LEU A 123 4.72 -4.87 4.47
CA LEU A 123 4.48 -3.56 5.07
C LEU A 123 5.69 -2.61 4.94
N ILE A 124 6.91 -3.11 4.90
CA ILE A 124 8.13 -2.28 4.77
C ILE A 124 8.18 -1.53 3.43
N ASP A 125 7.69 -2.14 2.35
CA ASP A 125 7.76 -1.60 0.98
C ASP A 125 6.89 -0.33 0.78
N ALA A 126 5.92 -0.08 1.66
CA ALA A 126 5.05 1.09 1.60
C ALA A 126 5.43 2.14 2.65
N ARG A 127 5.85 3.33 2.22
CA ARG A 127 6.22 4.44 3.15
C ARG A 127 5.15 4.78 4.18
N VAL A 128 3.88 4.59 3.83
CA VAL A 128 2.72 4.88 4.69
C VAL A 128 2.57 3.85 5.82
N SER A 129 3.09 2.63 5.63
CA SER A 129 2.97 1.54 6.60
C SER A 129 4.08 1.51 7.65
N ARG A 130 5.12 2.33 7.51
CA ARG A 130 6.24 2.34 8.47
C ARG A 130 5.79 2.71 9.89
N THR A 131 5.00 3.77 10.03
CA THR A 131 4.45 4.19 11.33
C THR A 131 3.54 3.11 11.90
N PHE A 132 2.71 2.47 11.05
CA PHE A 132 1.87 1.36 11.47
C PHE A 132 2.69 0.18 11.98
N LEU A 133 3.74 -0.21 11.28
CA LEU A 133 4.64 -1.30 11.67
C LEU A 133 5.35 -1.01 13.00
N GLU A 134 5.84 0.23 13.20
CA GLU A 134 6.45 0.66 14.45
C GLU A 134 5.45 0.57 15.63
N GLN A 135 4.20 0.97 15.44
CA GLN A 135 3.17 0.85 16.47
C GLN A 135 2.77 -0.62 16.72
N ALA A 136 2.71 -1.45 15.67
CA ALA A 136 2.45 -2.88 15.81
C ALA A 136 3.55 -3.60 16.63
N GLN A 137 4.80 -3.25 16.41
CA GLN A 137 5.94 -3.76 17.19
C GLN A 137 5.89 -3.29 18.65
N ARG A 138 5.56 -2.02 18.89
CA ARG A 138 5.37 -1.50 20.26
C ARG A 138 4.25 -2.25 21.00
N LEU A 139 3.12 -2.44 20.34
CA LEU A 139 2.02 -3.22 20.92
C LEU A 139 2.46 -4.65 21.27
N ALA A 140 3.25 -5.32 20.41
CA ALA A 140 3.79 -6.65 20.70
C ALA A 140 4.61 -6.68 22.00
N VAL A 141 5.42 -5.64 22.24
CA VAL A 141 6.20 -5.50 23.48
C VAL A 141 5.30 -5.30 24.69
N GLU A 142 4.27 -4.45 24.60
CA GLU A 142 3.34 -4.22 25.70
C GLU A 142 2.47 -5.47 26.01
N LEU A 143 2.04 -6.19 24.99
CA LEU A 143 1.35 -7.50 25.16
C LEU A 143 2.23 -8.50 25.90
N ALA A 144 3.50 -8.63 25.51
CA ALA A 144 4.45 -9.53 26.18
C ALA A 144 4.71 -9.11 27.64
N ARG A 145 4.80 -7.81 27.91
CA ARG A 145 4.94 -7.28 29.30
C ARG A 145 3.73 -7.58 30.16
N GLY A 146 2.51 -7.45 29.61
CA GLY A 146 1.28 -7.77 30.33
C GLY A 146 1.18 -9.20 30.82
N LEU A 147 1.87 -10.14 30.13
CA LEU A 147 1.92 -11.56 30.49
C LEU A 147 3.15 -11.94 31.33
N ALA A 148 4.06 -11.01 31.64
CA ALA A 148 5.26 -11.31 32.39
C ALA A 148 4.90 -11.78 33.83
N PRO A 149 5.59 -12.85 34.33
CA PRO A 149 5.39 -13.31 35.69
C PRO A 149 5.76 -12.22 36.68
N GLY A 150 4.81 -11.77 37.49
CA GLY A 150 5.00 -10.67 38.46
C GLY A 150 3.99 -9.53 38.34
N VAL A 151 3.31 -9.36 37.22
CA VAL A 151 2.27 -8.31 37.05
C VAL A 151 1.00 -8.62 37.87
N LYS A 152 0.80 -9.88 38.27
CA LYS A 152 -0.35 -10.32 39.10
C LYS A 152 -0.29 -9.87 40.58
N ALA A 153 0.77 -9.25 41.03
CA ALA A 153 1.02 -9.09 42.49
C ALA A 153 0.38 -7.87 43.13
N SER A 154 -0.12 -6.88 42.39
CA SER A 154 -0.87 -5.77 43.00
C SER A 154 -1.86 -5.13 42.00
N GLY A 155 -3.10 -4.91 42.46
CA GLY A 155 -4.17 -4.39 41.61
C GLY A 155 -3.88 -3.04 40.95
N GLU A 156 -3.04 -2.18 41.54
CA GLU A 156 -2.62 -0.90 40.96
C GLU A 156 -1.69 -1.05 39.75
N ILE A 157 -0.82 -2.09 39.76
CA ILE A 157 0.08 -2.39 38.62
C ILE A 157 -0.72 -2.91 37.43
N SER A 158 -1.79 -3.66 37.70
CA SER A 158 -2.69 -4.18 36.64
C SER A 158 -3.39 -3.04 35.89
N THR A 159 -3.96 -2.06 36.60
CA THR A 159 -4.66 -0.94 35.95
C THR A 159 -3.74 -0.05 35.13
N ALA A 160 -2.52 0.22 35.61
CA ALA A 160 -1.52 1.01 34.87
C ALA A 160 -1.01 0.27 33.62
N SER A 161 -0.92 -1.05 33.68
CA SER A 161 -0.50 -1.89 32.53
C SER A 161 -1.61 -1.99 31.50
N ASP A 162 -2.86 -2.13 31.90
CA ASP A 162 -4.03 -2.14 31.02
C ASP A 162 -4.20 -0.79 30.30
N ALA A 163 -3.99 0.33 31.00
CA ALA A 163 -4.02 1.67 30.40
C ALA A 163 -2.91 1.86 29.33
N ARG A 164 -1.71 1.34 29.55
CA ARG A 164 -0.62 1.38 28.55
C ARG A 164 -0.92 0.51 27.33
N LEU A 165 -1.49 -0.65 27.54
CA LEU A 165 -1.91 -1.55 26.49
C LEU A 165 -3.00 -0.91 25.63
N GLU A 166 -3.98 -0.27 26.27
CA GLU A 166 -5.03 0.50 25.58
C GLU A 166 -4.44 1.65 24.75
N ASP A 167 -3.56 2.47 25.32
CA ASP A 167 -2.91 3.59 24.63
C ASP A 167 -2.11 3.09 23.39
N SER A 168 -1.35 2.00 23.56
CA SER A 168 -0.59 1.39 22.46
C SER A 168 -1.49 0.86 21.35
N PHE A 169 -2.63 0.26 21.70
CA PHE A 169 -3.63 -0.20 20.75
C PHE A 169 -4.30 0.95 20.00
N GLN A 170 -4.65 2.05 20.69
CA GLN A 170 -5.24 3.23 20.06
C GLN A 170 -4.25 3.91 19.10
N ARG A 171 -2.98 3.96 19.43
CA ARG A 171 -1.93 4.44 18.52
C ARG A 171 -1.81 3.57 17.27
N LEU A 172 -1.85 2.24 17.43
CA LEU A 172 -1.87 1.31 16.30
C LEU A 172 -3.10 1.55 15.42
N ARG A 173 -4.28 1.69 16.03
CA ARG A 173 -5.54 1.96 15.34
C ARG A 173 -5.47 3.27 14.53
N SER A 174 -4.93 4.32 15.13
CA SER A 174 -4.75 5.61 14.46
C SER A 174 -3.78 5.52 13.28
N ALA A 175 -2.70 4.73 13.41
CA ALA A 175 -1.76 4.47 12.34
C ALA A 175 -2.33 3.56 11.23
N ALA A 176 -3.30 2.70 11.55
CA ALA A 176 -4.00 1.85 10.59
C ALA A 176 -5.04 2.59 9.76
N ALA A 177 -5.66 3.64 10.29
CA ALA A 177 -6.77 4.36 9.68
C ALA A 177 -6.50 4.78 8.21
N PRO A 178 -5.35 5.39 7.84
CA PRO A 178 -5.06 5.75 6.45
C PRO A 178 -4.90 4.53 5.53
N LEU A 179 -4.47 3.38 6.06
CA LEU A 179 -4.33 2.14 5.28
C LEU A 179 -5.70 1.49 5.04
N LEU A 180 -6.53 1.43 6.06
CA LEU A 180 -7.88 0.85 5.98
C LEU A 180 -8.83 1.73 5.14
N GLY A 181 -8.64 3.04 5.14
CA GLY A 181 -9.40 3.97 4.28
C GLY A 181 -9.26 3.67 2.79
N LEU A 182 -8.16 3.06 2.36
CA LEU A 182 -7.98 2.63 0.96
C LEU A 182 -8.94 1.49 0.57
N LEU A 183 -9.26 0.57 1.49
CA LEU A 183 -10.19 -0.53 1.24
C LEU A 183 -11.64 -0.04 1.14
N THR A 184 -12.06 0.86 2.03
CA THR A 184 -13.43 1.40 2.05
C THR A 184 -13.73 2.25 0.83
N ALA A 185 -12.80 3.10 0.40
CA ALA A 185 -12.95 3.92 -0.81
C ALA A 185 -13.11 3.07 -2.08
N GLU A 186 -12.40 1.94 -2.17
CA GLU A 186 -12.53 1.04 -3.31
C GLU A 186 -13.83 0.23 -3.29
N GLN A 187 -14.28 -0.23 -2.13
CA GLN A 187 -15.58 -0.90 -2.00
C GLN A 187 -16.73 0.01 -2.41
N GLN A 188 -16.69 1.28 -2.01
CA GLN A 188 -17.66 2.30 -2.43
C GLN A 188 -17.61 2.54 -3.94
N SER A 189 -16.42 2.61 -4.53
CA SER A 189 -16.26 2.80 -5.98
C SER A 189 -16.68 1.57 -6.80
N ALA A 190 -16.64 0.37 -6.25
CA ALA A 190 -17.12 -0.85 -6.89
C ALA A 190 -18.63 -0.98 -6.81
N ALA A 191 -19.26 -0.63 -5.68
CA ALA A 191 -20.70 -0.61 -5.49
C ALA A 191 -21.38 0.39 -6.43
N GLY A 192 -20.86 1.61 -6.57
CA GLY A 192 -21.39 2.62 -7.48
C GLY A 192 -21.29 2.28 -8.97
N ARG A 193 -20.42 1.32 -9.35
CA ARG A 193 -20.34 0.81 -10.73
C ARG A 193 -21.30 -0.33 -11.03
N GLY A 194 -21.75 -1.05 -10.02
CA GLY A 194 -22.72 -2.14 -10.16
C GLY A 194 -24.17 -1.67 -10.33
N GLU A 195 -24.47 -0.44 -9.91
CA GLU A 195 -25.83 0.14 -10.00
C GLU A 195 -26.11 0.82 -11.37
N SER A 196 -25.13 0.91 -12.27
CA SER A 196 -25.25 1.55 -13.57
C SER A 196 -25.29 0.56 -14.76
N GLN A 197 -25.50 -0.71 -14.53
CA GLN A 197 -25.80 -1.75 -15.53
C GLN A 197 -27.21 -2.30 -15.36
#